data_06fde7083410454072239a275cc259b1
#
_entry.id   06fde7083410454072239a275cc259b1
#
_cell.length_a   1.000
_cell.length_b   1.000
_cell.length_c   1.000
_cell.angle_alpha   90.00
_cell.angle_beta   90.00
_cell.angle_gamma   90.00
#
_symmetry.space_group_name_H-M   'P 1'
#
loop_
_entity.id
_entity.type
_entity.pdbx_description
1 polymer ?
#
loop_
_entity_poly.entity_id
_entity_poly.type
_entity_poly.pdbx_seq_one_letter_code
_entity_poly.pdbx_strand_id
1 'polypeptide(L)'
;MKADIYKIFFLLYFFIAINKFSFINSLALDKNYTCENISEVINENTTELISFIKDNMDSLQAQSHSCIDTLIKFCKIPALDLYLTELSKIGIKYKENLEISLNTIFTQINDVYNKHKYSEADYQDVIPASRWAQNMNEVFIEIKFAHRHDSPGCPEMKNLKIELKERYVKLVGYCVLGDVPIKMNFHIKLFNKINVGQSRHFVSSVGRYQFNLVKKKKDTYWKRLLDEKEKIPTNMRIWFEMKEKYQDQIAKYEAEENEESFQDILDTIEMEEKKKERKNKTKSKKKKKKKKSKKSEDL
;
A
#
# COMPACT_ATOMS: atom_id res chain seq x y z
N MET A 1 11.51 26.88 14.84
CA MET A 1 10.89 25.55 15.06
C MET A 1 10.45 25.23 16.49
N LYS A 2 11.21 25.52 17.55
CA LYS A 2 10.71 25.32 18.94
C LYS A 2 9.67 26.37 19.37
N ALA A 3 9.66 27.55 18.78
CA ALA A 3 8.72 28.64 19.12
C ALA A 3 7.30 28.41 18.60
N ASP A 4 7.12 27.65 17.54
CA ASP A 4 5.79 27.49 16.92
C ASP A 4 4.94 26.41 17.59
N ILE A 5 5.58 25.44 18.22
CA ILE A 5 4.89 24.39 19.02
C ILE A 5 4.27 25.01 20.28
N TYR A 6 4.95 25.97 20.92
CA TYR A 6 4.40 26.68 22.08
C TYR A 6 3.23 27.59 21.70
N LYS A 7 3.19 28.16 20.50
CA LYS A 7 2.04 28.96 20.04
C LYS A 7 0.79 28.11 19.81
N ILE A 8 0.94 26.91 19.29
CA ILE A 8 -0.20 25.99 19.07
C ILE A 8 -0.76 25.51 20.42
N PHE A 9 0.10 25.19 21.38
CA PHE A 9 -0.33 24.84 22.74
C PHE A 9 -0.98 26.03 23.46
N PHE A 10 -0.49 27.26 23.24
CA PHE A 10 -1.06 28.48 23.84
C PHE A 10 -2.43 28.82 23.23
N LEU A 11 -2.64 28.61 21.93
CA LEU A 11 -3.94 28.80 21.27
C LEU A 11 -4.97 27.75 21.69
N LEU A 12 -4.59 26.50 21.87
CA LEU A 12 -5.45 25.46 22.43
C LEU A 12 -5.85 25.77 23.89
N TYR A 13 -4.93 26.29 24.68
CA TYR A 13 -5.20 26.70 26.07
C TYR A 13 -6.14 27.91 26.15
N PHE A 14 -6.02 28.85 25.21
CA PHE A 14 -6.85 30.06 25.14
C PHE A 14 -8.30 29.77 24.66
N PHE A 15 -8.47 28.80 23.76
CA PHE A 15 -9.82 28.40 23.30
C PHE A 15 -10.60 27.62 24.36
N ILE A 16 -9.92 26.93 25.27
CA ILE A 16 -10.54 26.22 26.39
C ILE A 16 -10.97 27.20 27.52
N ALA A 17 -10.30 28.35 27.63
CA ALA A 17 -10.52 29.30 28.71
C ALA A 17 -11.76 30.23 28.51
N ILE A 18 -12.32 30.30 27.29
CA ILE A 18 -13.39 31.29 26.99
C ILE A 18 -14.82 30.76 27.25
N ASN A 19 -15.03 29.45 27.46
CA ASN A 19 -16.38 28.88 27.60
C ASN A 19 -16.77 28.45 29.01
N LYS A 20 -16.41 29.25 30.03
CA LYS A 20 -16.80 28.93 31.41
C LYS A 20 -17.21 30.10 32.25
N PHE A 21 -18.49 30.41 32.19
CA PHE A 21 -19.21 31.02 33.31
C PHE A 21 -20.68 30.55 33.24
N SER A 22 -21.08 29.73 34.14
CA SER A 22 -22.44 29.42 34.59
C SER A 22 -22.66 27.90 34.70
N PHE A 23 -22.58 27.40 35.89
CA PHE A 23 -23.50 26.42 36.46
C PHE A 23 -22.89 25.83 37.74
N ILE A 24 -22.93 26.57 38.84
CA ILE A 24 -22.81 25.95 40.16
C ILE A 24 -23.87 26.61 41.04
N ASN A 25 -24.97 25.93 41.26
CA ASN A 25 -25.67 25.88 42.53
C ASN A 25 -26.80 24.84 42.47
N SER A 26 -26.80 24.04 43.48
CA SER A 26 -27.83 23.10 43.97
C SER A 26 -27.61 21.64 43.55
N LEU A 27 -27.18 20.85 44.53
CA LEU A 27 -27.92 19.68 45.02
C LEU A 27 -26.98 18.86 45.94
N ALA A 28 -27.06 19.14 47.22
CA ALA A 28 -26.63 18.19 48.24
C ALA A 28 -27.69 17.09 48.33
N LEU A 29 -27.44 15.95 47.77
CA LEU A 29 -28.09 14.68 48.00
C LEU A 29 -27.12 13.57 47.64
N ASP A 30 -27.00 12.55 48.48
CA ASP A 30 -26.18 11.34 48.33
C ASP A 30 -25.71 11.03 46.89
N LYS A 31 -24.74 11.77 46.43
CA LYS A 31 -24.16 11.53 45.11
C LYS A 31 -23.03 10.52 45.29
N ASN A 32 -23.29 9.28 44.89
CA ASN A 32 -22.24 8.34 44.59
C ASN A 32 -21.44 8.93 43.41
N TYR A 33 -20.37 9.66 43.72
CA TYR A 33 -19.51 10.25 42.69
C TYR A 33 -18.83 9.16 41.90
N THR A 34 -18.97 9.22 40.58
CA THR A 34 -18.33 8.32 39.64
C THR A 34 -17.19 9.03 38.94
N CYS A 35 -16.33 8.28 38.22
CA CYS A 35 -15.26 8.87 37.43
C CYS A 35 -15.80 9.73 36.26
N GLU A 36 -17.06 9.58 35.88
CA GLU A 36 -17.75 10.47 34.95
C GLU A 36 -17.87 11.90 35.52
N ASN A 37 -18.09 12.03 36.81
CA ASN A 37 -18.14 13.35 37.49
C ASN A 37 -16.76 14.03 37.50
N ILE A 38 -15.65 13.26 37.50
CA ILE A 38 -14.32 13.83 37.26
C ILE A 38 -14.25 14.55 35.92
N SER A 39 -14.91 14.03 34.87
CA SER A 39 -14.95 14.67 33.55
C SER A 39 -15.70 15.99 33.55
N GLU A 40 -16.69 16.17 34.42
CA GLU A 40 -17.42 17.43 34.61
C GLU A 40 -16.58 18.50 35.33
N VAL A 41 -15.87 18.09 36.39
CA VAL A 41 -15.00 18.96 37.20
C VAL A 41 -13.63 19.18 36.55
N ILE A 42 -13.24 18.32 35.64
CA ILE A 42 -11.92 18.35 34.97
C ILE A 42 -11.65 19.65 34.21
N ASN A 43 -12.72 20.32 33.85
CA ASN A 43 -12.68 21.60 33.19
C ASN A 43 -12.41 22.77 34.15
N GLU A 44 -12.48 22.58 35.43
CA GLU A 44 -12.22 23.60 36.44
C GLU A 44 -10.72 23.66 36.80
N ASN A 45 -10.39 24.50 37.77
CA ASN A 45 -9.03 24.67 38.20
C ASN A 45 -8.46 23.36 38.78
N THR A 46 -7.20 23.07 38.53
CA THR A 46 -6.53 21.86 39.02
C THR A 46 -6.61 21.70 40.54
N THR A 47 -6.65 22.80 41.27
CA THR A 47 -6.83 22.81 42.75
C THR A 47 -8.21 22.32 43.17
N GLU A 48 -9.27 22.67 42.44
CA GLU A 48 -10.62 22.21 42.70
C GLU A 48 -10.81 20.75 42.41
N LEU A 49 -10.17 20.26 41.31
CA LEU A 49 -10.12 18.84 40.98
C LEU A 49 -9.40 18.04 42.07
N ILE A 50 -8.31 18.56 42.58
CA ILE A 50 -7.55 17.92 43.68
C ILE A 50 -8.38 17.85 44.95
N SER A 51 -9.08 18.91 45.31
CA SER A 51 -10.01 18.92 46.47
C SER A 51 -11.14 17.92 46.26
N PHE A 52 -11.78 17.93 45.10
CA PHE A 52 -12.83 16.98 44.75
C PHE A 52 -12.40 15.53 44.90
N ILE A 53 -11.19 15.16 44.38
CA ILE A 53 -10.65 13.80 44.51
C ILE A 53 -10.46 13.42 45.99
N LYS A 54 -9.90 14.30 46.80
CA LYS A 54 -9.70 14.07 48.23
C LYS A 54 -10.99 13.83 49.00
N ASP A 55 -11.99 14.64 48.71
CA ASP A 55 -13.28 14.64 49.41
C ASP A 55 -14.16 13.42 49.02
N ASN A 56 -13.88 12.81 47.85
CA ASN A 56 -14.72 11.75 47.30
C ASN A 56 -13.95 10.42 47.08
N MET A 57 -12.80 10.24 47.71
CA MET A 57 -11.92 9.11 47.47
C MET A 57 -12.60 7.76 47.74
N ASP A 58 -13.45 7.65 48.76
CA ASP A 58 -14.19 6.43 49.10
C ASP A 58 -15.07 5.93 47.95
N SER A 59 -15.68 6.84 47.19
CA SER A 59 -16.51 6.50 46.04
C SER A 59 -15.68 6.22 44.80
N LEU A 60 -14.60 6.95 44.58
CA LEU A 60 -13.75 6.86 43.39
C LEU A 60 -12.84 5.63 43.37
N GLN A 61 -12.46 5.09 44.54
CA GLN A 61 -11.59 3.91 44.64
C GLN A 61 -12.21 2.66 43.98
N ALA A 62 -13.51 2.51 44.00
CA ALA A 62 -14.20 1.37 43.38
C ALA A 62 -14.09 1.35 41.84
N GLN A 63 -13.81 2.49 41.24
CA GLN A 63 -13.69 2.69 39.80
C GLN A 63 -12.28 3.12 39.37
N SER A 64 -11.25 2.64 40.07
CA SER A 64 -9.87 3.10 39.93
C SER A 64 -9.37 3.09 38.47
N HIS A 65 -9.70 2.10 37.67
CA HIS A 65 -9.29 2.02 36.27
C HIS A 65 -9.89 3.17 35.44
N SER A 66 -11.19 3.41 35.54
CA SER A 66 -11.87 4.47 34.79
C SER A 66 -11.39 5.87 35.19
N CYS A 67 -11.10 6.08 36.48
CA CYS A 67 -10.56 7.37 36.98
C CYS A 67 -9.13 7.61 36.47
N ILE A 68 -8.26 6.62 36.49
CA ILE A 68 -6.90 6.69 35.93
C ILE A 68 -6.96 7.05 34.45
N ASP A 69 -7.77 6.33 33.67
CA ASP A 69 -7.92 6.54 32.23
C ASP A 69 -8.42 7.96 31.93
N THR A 70 -9.42 8.44 32.67
CA THR A 70 -9.96 9.77 32.54
C THR A 70 -8.92 10.85 32.83
N LEU A 71 -8.18 10.74 33.95
CA LEU A 71 -7.16 11.71 34.33
C LEU A 71 -5.98 11.77 33.35
N ILE A 72 -5.58 10.61 32.81
CA ILE A 72 -4.56 10.53 31.77
C ILE A 72 -5.06 11.16 30.47
N LYS A 73 -6.25 10.79 30.02
CA LYS A 73 -6.88 11.27 28.78
C LYS A 73 -7.01 12.79 28.74
N PHE A 74 -7.27 13.39 29.87
CA PHE A 74 -7.34 14.86 30.00
C PHE A 74 -6.04 15.53 30.47
N CYS A 75 -4.94 14.78 30.53
CA CYS A 75 -3.61 15.27 30.90
C CYS A 75 -3.56 15.96 32.29
N LYS A 76 -4.36 15.51 33.24
CA LYS A 76 -4.42 16.08 34.62
C LYS A 76 -3.38 15.41 35.52
N ILE A 77 -2.11 15.54 35.17
CA ILE A 77 -0.98 14.84 35.84
C ILE A 77 -0.89 15.09 37.35
N PRO A 78 -1.04 16.33 37.89
CA PRO A 78 -0.99 16.54 39.33
C PRO A 78 -2.13 15.87 40.09
N ALA A 79 -3.33 15.83 39.51
CA ALA A 79 -4.49 15.16 40.06
C ALA A 79 -4.34 13.63 40.01
N LEU A 80 -3.76 13.10 38.91
CA LEU A 80 -3.42 11.69 38.75
C LEU A 80 -2.41 11.26 39.82
N ASP A 81 -1.34 12.00 40.02
CA ASP A 81 -0.31 11.69 41.02
C ASP A 81 -0.90 11.62 42.44
N LEU A 82 -1.74 12.60 42.80
CA LEU A 82 -2.47 12.56 44.06
C LEU A 82 -3.35 11.32 44.17
N TYR A 83 -4.15 11.03 43.13
CA TYR A 83 -5.08 9.91 43.12
C TYR A 83 -4.35 8.57 43.29
N LEU A 84 -3.25 8.36 42.58
CA LEU A 84 -2.44 7.17 42.70
C LEU A 84 -1.78 7.04 44.09
N THR A 85 -1.40 8.18 44.69
CA THR A 85 -0.87 8.23 46.05
C THR A 85 -1.92 7.77 47.08
N GLU A 86 -3.15 8.24 46.94
CA GLU A 86 -4.23 7.84 47.84
C GLU A 86 -4.61 6.35 47.63
N LEU A 87 -4.72 5.88 46.37
CA LEU A 87 -4.93 4.46 46.06
C LEU A 87 -3.84 3.56 46.70
N SER A 88 -2.59 4.01 46.67
CA SER A 88 -1.46 3.30 47.28
C SER A 88 -1.59 3.17 48.80
N LYS A 89 -2.06 4.23 49.49
CA LYS A 89 -2.32 4.21 50.94
C LYS A 89 -3.37 3.23 51.36
N ILE A 90 -4.41 3.07 50.50
CA ILE A 90 -5.54 2.14 50.73
C ILE A 90 -5.17 0.70 50.30
N GLY A 91 -4.02 0.50 49.65
CA GLY A 91 -3.57 -0.82 49.19
C GLY A 91 -4.20 -1.32 47.90
N ILE A 92 -4.83 -0.46 47.13
CA ILE A 92 -5.42 -0.81 45.84
C ILE A 92 -4.34 -0.97 44.76
N LYS A 93 -4.36 -2.09 44.03
CA LYS A 93 -3.45 -2.37 42.92
C LYS A 93 -3.89 -1.59 41.68
N TYR A 94 -3.09 -0.68 41.21
CA TYR A 94 -3.39 0.17 40.04
C TYR A 94 -2.33 0.16 38.93
N LYS A 95 -1.17 -0.46 39.17
CA LYS A 95 -0.02 -0.41 38.25
C LYS A 95 -0.34 -0.93 36.84
N GLU A 96 -1.05 -2.04 36.75
CA GLU A 96 -1.43 -2.63 35.47
C GLU A 96 -2.39 -1.70 34.68
N ASN A 97 -3.37 -1.16 35.36
CA ASN A 97 -4.32 -0.21 34.75
C ASN A 97 -3.63 1.06 34.29
N LEU A 98 -2.70 1.59 35.11
CA LEU A 98 -1.89 2.76 34.75
C LEU A 98 -1.06 2.49 33.50
N GLU A 99 -0.39 1.34 33.43
CA GLU A 99 0.44 0.96 32.28
C GLU A 99 -0.38 0.82 31.00
N ILE A 100 -1.54 0.18 31.04
CA ILE A 100 -2.45 0.04 29.91
C ILE A 100 -2.90 1.42 29.41
N SER A 101 -3.36 2.30 30.31
CA SER A 101 -3.85 3.62 29.94
C SER A 101 -2.73 4.51 29.37
N LEU A 102 -1.54 4.48 29.97
CA LEU A 102 -0.36 5.20 29.45
C LEU A 102 0.05 4.70 28.07
N ASN A 103 0.16 3.40 27.85
CA ASN A 103 0.53 2.84 26.57
C ASN A 103 -0.50 3.20 25.48
N THR A 104 -1.77 3.23 25.84
CA THR A 104 -2.84 3.63 24.92
C THR A 104 -2.66 5.08 24.49
N ILE A 105 -2.49 6.01 25.41
CA ILE A 105 -2.34 7.44 25.07
C ILE A 105 -1.02 7.71 24.33
N PHE A 106 0.07 7.06 24.72
CA PHE A 106 1.35 7.18 24.01
C PHE A 106 1.24 6.70 22.57
N THR A 107 0.53 5.61 22.33
CA THR A 107 0.27 5.12 20.97
C THR A 107 -0.52 6.14 20.16
N GLN A 108 -1.60 6.69 20.72
CA GLN A 108 -2.41 7.73 20.08
C GLN A 108 -1.61 9.00 19.77
N ILE A 109 -0.81 9.48 20.73
CA ILE A 109 0.04 10.67 20.54
C ILE A 109 1.08 10.41 19.44
N ASN A 110 1.73 9.25 19.46
CA ASN A 110 2.69 8.85 18.44
C ASN A 110 2.05 8.77 17.04
N ASP A 111 0.84 8.26 16.95
CA ASP A 111 0.12 8.19 15.67
C ASP A 111 -0.21 9.57 15.13
N VAL A 112 -0.68 10.48 15.99
CA VAL A 112 -0.91 11.89 15.61
C VAL A 112 0.41 12.56 15.21
N TYR A 113 1.46 12.40 16.03
CA TYR A 113 2.78 12.94 15.73
C TYR A 113 3.33 12.42 14.40
N ASN A 114 3.31 11.10 14.18
CA ASN A 114 3.80 10.49 12.96
C ASN A 114 2.97 10.88 11.72
N LYS A 115 1.67 11.12 11.90
CA LYS A 115 0.79 11.59 10.83
C LYS A 115 1.11 13.02 10.38
N HIS A 116 1.57 13.87 11.31
CA HIS A 116 1.78 15.30 11.06
C HIS A 116 3.26 15.72 11.07
N LYS A 117 4.18 14.78 11.39
CA LYS A 117 5.62 15.06 11.42
C LYS A 117 6.17 15.49 10.07
N TYR A 118 5.61 14.96 8.99
CA TYR A 118 6.07 15.23 7.63
C TYR A 118 4.91 15.74 6.78
N SER A 119 5.15 16.81 6.02
CA SER A 119 4.26 17.25 4.94
C SER A 119 4.50 16.40 3.68
N GLU A 120 3.60 16.44 2.71
CA GLU A 120 3.82 15.72 1.43
C GLU A 120 5.11 16.18 0.72
N ALA A 121 5.54 17.42 0.92
CA ALA A 121 6.77 17.97 0.33
C ALA A 121 8.06 17.39 0.94
N ASP A 122 7.99 16.84 2.14
CA ASP A 122 9.15 16.25 2.83
C ASP A 122 9.46 14.83 2.36
N TYR A 123 8.51 14.16 1.71
CA TYR A 123 8.69 12.79 1.25
C TYR A 123 9.52 12.72 -0.03
N GLN A 124 10.55 11.89 -0.01
CA GLN A 124 11.31 11.54 -1.20
C GLN A 124 10.54 10.50 -2.02
N ASP A 125 10.23 10.83 -3.27
CA ASP A 125 9.65 9.89 -4.22
C ASP A 125 10.68 8.83 -4.62
N VAL A 126 10.38 7.58 -4.35
CA VAL A 126 11.24 6.44 -4.63
C VAL A 126 10.48 5.38 -5.44
N ILE A 127 11.04 4.96 -6.55
CA ILE A 127 10.56 3.80 -7.28
C ILE A 127 11.10 2.56 -6.55
N PRO A 128 10.22 1.68 -6.03
CA PRO A 128 10.66 0.49 -5.30
C PRO A 128 11.28 -0.55 -6.22
N ALA A 129 12.20 -1.34 -5.67
CA ALA A 129 12.76 -2.49 -6.37
C ALA A 129 11.66 -3.53 -6.62
N SER A 130 11.64 -4.07 -7.83
CA SER A 130 10.64 -5.04 -8.23
C SER A 130 11.23 -6.19 -9.03
N ARG A 131 10.61 -7.36 -8.94
CA ARG A 131 10.94 -8.52 -9.77
C ARG A 131 9.66 -9.15 -10.30
N TRP A 132 9.77 -9.76 -11.48
CA TRP A 132 8.61 -10.35 -12.12
C TRP A 132 8.92 -11.66 -12.80
N ALA A 133 7.91 -12.50 -12.92
CA ALA A 133 7.91 -13.73 -13.69
C ALA A 133 6.51 -13.99 -14.24
N GLN A 134 6.34 -15.00 -15.05
CA GLN A 134 5.05 -15.42 -15.58
C GLN A 134 4.99 -16.92 -15.79
N ASN A 135 3.79 -17.44 -15.80
CA ASN A 135 3.45 -18.70 -16.46
C ASN A 135 2.49 -18.41 -17.64
N MET A 136 1.89 -19.42 -18.21
CA MET A 136 0.98 -19.25 -19.35
C MET A 136 -0.28 -18.45 -19.01
N ASN A 137 -0.73 -18.49 -17.75
CA ASN A 137 -2.01 -17.90 -17.31
C ASN A 137 -1.87 -16.68 -16.40
N GLU A 138 -0.73 -16.51 -15.74
CA GLU A 138 -0.53 -15.49 -14.72
C GLU A 138 0.81 -14.76 -14.89
N VAL A 139 0.83 -13.52 -14.40
CA VAL A 139 2.02 -12.70 -14.21
C VAL A 139 2.20 -12.45 -12.73
N PHE A 140 3.40 -12.71 -12.23
CA PHE A 140 3.79 -12.50 -10.84
C PHE A 140 4.69 -11.29 -10.74
N ILE A 141 4.36 -10.35 -9.86
CA ILE A 141 5.18 -9.17 -9.59
C ILE A 141 5.39 -9.11 -8.09
N GLU A 142 6.62 -9.07 -7.66
CA GLU A 142 6.97 -8.79 -6.26
C GLU A 142 7.63 -7.42 -6.17
N ILE A 143 7.17 -6.61 -5.23
CA ILE A 143 7.70 -5.28 -4.92
C ILE A 143 8.36 -5.36 -3.55
N LYS A 144 9.62 -4.98 -3.46
CA LYS A 144 10.34 -4.77 -2.19
C LYS A 144 10.21 -3.30 -1.80
N PHE A 145 9.83 -3.01 -0.56
CA PHE A 145 9.74 -1.64 -0.05
C PHE A 145 11.12 -1.01 0.21
N ALA A 146 11.95 -1.05 -0.82
CA ALA A 146 13.29 -0.49 -0.87
C ALA A 146 13.60 -0.01 -2.29
N HIS A 147 14.50 0.96 -2.45
CA HIS A 147 14.96 1.40 -3.77
C HIS A 147 15.76 0.32 -4.51
N ARG A 148 16.55 -0.48 -3.79
CA ARG A 148 17.39 -1.56 -4.36
C ARG A 148 17.04 -2.91 -3.75
N HIS A 149 17.31 -3.98 -4.50
CA HIS A 149 17.07 -5.35 -4.03
C HIS A 149 17.90 -5.71 -2.79
N ASP A 150 19.11 -5.17 -2.69
CA ASP A 150 20.08 -5.52 -1.64
C ASP A 150 20.14 -4.47 -0.52
N SER A 151 19.38 -3.37 -0.60
CA SER A 151 19.34 -2.35 0.44
C SER A 151 18.29 -2.69 1.51
N PRO A 152 18.48 -2.21 2.75
CA PRO A 152 17.42 -2.24 3.73
C PRO A 152 16.18 -1.49 3.20
N GLY A 153 15.01 -1.92 3.60
CA GLY A 153 13.75 -1.33 3.18
C GLY A 153 12.81 -1.11 4.36
N CYS A 154 11.68 -0.49 4.08
CA CYS A 154 10.64 -0.32 5.08
C CYS A 154 10.04 -1.69 5.42
N PRO A 155 9.92 -2.05 6.69
CA PRO A 155 9.29 -3.31 7.08
C PRO A 155 7.80 -3.31 6.76
N GLU A 156 7.17 -2.14 6.85
CA GLU A 156 5.76 -1.92 6.61
C GLU A 156 5.53 -0.56 5.93
N MET A 157 4.46 -0.45 5.15
CA MET A 157 4.04 0.79 4.51
C MET A 157 2.77 1.32 5.17
N LYS A 158 2.77 2.61 5.49
CA LYS A 158 1.57 3.33 5.94
C LYS A 158 0.79 3.86 4.74
N ASN A 159 -0.51 3.99 4.88
CA ASN A 159 -1.42 4.54 3.86
C ASN A 159 -1.24 3.89 2.47
N LEU A 160 -1.05 2.58 2.45
CA LEU A 160 -0.87 1.81 1.22
C LEU A 160 -2.12 1.90 0.34
N LYS A 161 -1.98 2.49 -0.84
CA LYS A 161 -3.03 2.60 -1.85
C LYS A 161 -2.66 1.76 -3.06
N ILE A 162 -3.57 0.89 -3.47
CA ILE A 162 -3.40 0.00 -4.61
C ILE A 162 -4.50 0.28 -5.61
N GLU A 163 -4.10 0.44 -6.86
CA GLU A 163 -5.00 0.59 -7.99
C GLU A 163 -4.64 -0.45 -9.04
N LEU A 164 -5.58 -1.33 -9.34
CA LEU A 164 -5.44 -2.39 -10.33
C LEU A 164 -6.50 -2.19 -11.43
N LYS A 165 -6.05 -2.03 -12.67
CA LYS A 165 -6.91 -1.93 -13.87
C LYS A 165 -6.47 -2.96 -14.91
N GLU A 166 -7.25 -3.16 -15.98
CA GLU A 166 -6.97 -4.17 -17.02
C GLU A 166 -5.53 -4.14 -17.58
N ARG A 167 -4.90 -2.97 -17.67
CA ARG A 167 -3.52 -2.81 -18.19
C ARG A 167 -2.63 -1.95 -17.28
N TYR A 168 -2.99 -1.81 -16.03
CA TYR A 168 -2.31 -0.86 -15.16
C TYR A 168 -2.23 -1.37 -13.73
N VAL A 169 -1.07 -1.27 -13.14
CA VAL A 169 -0.81 -1.58 -11.73
C VAL A 169 -0.16 -0.38 -11.08
N LYS A 170 -0.74 0.11 -10.01
CA LYS A 170 -0.18 1.18 -9.18
C LYS A 170 -0.19 0.78 -7.72
N LEU A 171 0.90 1.09 -7.04
CA LEU A 171 1.03 0.97 -5.60
C LEU A 171 1.72 2.24 -5.09
N VAL A 172 1.10 2.92 -4.13
CA VAL A 172 1.67 4.07 -3.45
C VAL A 172 1.55 3.84 -1.96
N GLY A 173 2.61 4.08 -1.23
CA GLY A 173 2.63 3.98 0.22
C GLY A 173 3.76 4.82 0.80
N TYR A 174 3.71 5.02 2.11
CA TYR A 174 4.60 5.91 2.83
C TYR A 174 5.29 5.17 3.97
N CYS A 175 6.54 5.47 4.21
CA CYS A 175 7.28 5.00 5.37
C CYS A 175 8.35 6.00 5.80
N VAL A 176 8.99 5.74 6.91
CA VAL A 176 10.19 6.46 7.36
C VAL A 176 11.30 5.43 7.55
N LEU A 177 12.41 5.61 6.87
CA LEU A 177 13.58 4.75 6.95
C LEU A 177 14.76 5.56 7.47
N GLY A 178 15.15 5.33 8.73
CA GLY A 178 16.18 6.15 9.41
C GLY A 178 15.83 7.61 9.30
N ASP A 179 14.96 8.21 9.90
CA ASP A 179 14.53 9.63 9.87
C ASP A 179 14.23 10.25 8.50
N VAL A 180 14.34 9.48 7.40
CA VAL A 180 14.03 9.94 6.05
C VAL A 180 12.62 9.50 5.66
N PRO A 181 11.70 10.46 5.43
CA PRO A 181 10.37 10.15 4.95
C PRO A 181 10.42 9.75 3.46
N ILE A 182 9.87 8.58 3.15
CA ILE A 182 9.90 7.98 1.81
C ILE A 182 8.47 7.73 1.34
N LYS A 183 8.19 8.16 0.11
CA LYS A 183 6.99 7.80 -0.64
C LYS A 183 7.37 6.81 -1.72
N MET A 184 6.97 5.56 -1.54
CA MET A 184 7.13 4.53 -2.56
C MET A 184 6.04 4.71 -3.62
N ASN A 185 6.46 4.90 -4.87
CA ASN A 185 5.57 5.11 -6.00
C ASN A 185 5.91 4.12 -7.10
N PHE A 186 5.16 3.03 -7.15
CA PHE A 186 5.27 2.03 -8.21
C PHE A 186 4.06 2.15 -9.12
N HIS A 187 4.30 2.40 -10.40
CA HIS A 187 3.24 2.32 -11.41
C HIS A 187 3.82 1.74 -12.69
N ILE A 188 3.08 0.86 -13.31
CA ILE A 188 3.45 0.24 -14.58
C ILE A 188 2.21 0.05 -15.46
N LYS A 189 2.43 0.17 -16.77
CA LYS A 189 1.45 -0.22 -17.77
C LYS A 189 1.87 -1.57 -18.35
N LEU A 190 0.96 -2.52 -18.28
CA LEU A 190 1.21 -3.89 -18.67
C LEU A 190 1.19 -4.06 -20.21
N PHE A 191 1.97 -5.00 -20.71
CA PHE A 191 2.02 -5.38 -22.12
C PHE A 191 0.64 -5.79 -22.65
N ASN A 192 -0.09 -6.61 -21.89
CA ASN A 192 -1.43 -7.06 -22.26
C ASN A 192 -2.42 -6.89 -21.11
N LYS A 193 -3.69 -7.18 -21.38
CA LYS A 193 -4.79 -7.07 -20.42
C LYS A 193 -4.79 -8.22 -19.42
N ILE A 194 -5.17 -7.91 -18.19
CA ILE A 194 -5.41 -8.85 -17.10
C ILE A 194 -6.90 -8.90 -16.74
N ASN A 195 -7.29 -9.98 -16.07
CA ASN A 195 -8.61 -10.10 -15.43
C ASN A 195 -8.49 -9.62 -14.00
N VAL A 196 -8.93 -8.39 -13.72
CA VAL A 196 -8.82 -7.75 -12.41
C VAL A 196 -9.57 -8.53 -11.33
N GLY A 197 -10.76 -9.04 -11.65
CA GLY A 197 -11.60 -9.76 -10.67
C GLY A 197 -11.04 -11.11 -10.21
N GLN A 198 -10.15 -11.72 -11.01
CA GLN A 198 -9.47 -12.97 -10.66
C GLN A 198 -8.04 -12.76 -10.16
N SER A 199 -7.50 -11.56 -10.33
CA SER A 199 -6.16 -11.21 -9.87
C SER A 199 -6.14 -11.00 -8.35
N ARG A 200 -5.01 -11.30 -7.71
CA ARG A 200 -4.82 -11.18 -6.27
C ARG A 200 -3.59 -10.35 -5.96
N HIS A 201 -3.60 -9.70 -4.81
CA HIS A 201 -2.45 -9.00 -4.28
C HIS A 201 -2.43 -9.06 -2.76
N PHE A 202 -1.25 -9.15 -2.17
CA PHE A 202 -1.10 -9.35 -0.73
C PHE A 202 0.33 -9.03 -0.26
N VAL A 203 0.49 -8.83 1.05
CA VAL A 203 1.80 -8.77 1.68
C VAL A 203 2.39 -10.18 1.70
N SER A 204 3.48 -10.40 0.97
CA SER A 204 4.12 -11.72 0.86
C SER A 204 5.08 -12.02 2.00
N SER A 205 5.74 -11.00 2.52
CA SER A 205 6.59 -11.04 3.72
C SER A 205 6.85 -9.62 4.22
N VAL A 206 7.55 -9.48 5.34
CA VAL A 206 7.95 -8.17 5.87
C VAL A 206 8.69 -7.37 4.80
N GLY A 207 8.20 -6.18 4.51
CA GLY A 207 8.79 -5.30 3.50
C GLY A 207 8.59 -5.71 2.04
N ARG A 208 7.66 -6.64 1.75
CA ARG A 208 7.38 -7.13 0.40
C ARG A 208 5.89 -7.23 0.10
N TYR A 209 5.53 -6.88 -1.11
CA TYR A 209 4.18 -6.96 -1.63
C TYR A 209 4.13 -7.72 -2.95
N GLN A 210 3.18 -8.62 -3.12
CA GLN A 210 3.06 -9.45 -4.30
C GLN A 210 1.74 -9.26 -5.02
N PHE A 211 1.82 -9.24 -6.34
CA PHE A 211 0.69 -9.29 -7.26
C PHE A 211 0.73 -10.60 -8.04
N ASN A 212 -0.38 -11.31 -8.06
CA ASN A 212 -0.63 -12.45 -8.94
C ASN A 212 -1.73 -12.03 -9.92
N LEU A 213 -1.34 -11.67 -11.12
CA LEU A 213 -2.20 -11.07 -12.12
C LEU A 213 -2.63 -12.12 -13.14
N VAL A 214 -3.91 -12.45 -13.17
CA VAL A 214 -4.46 -13.41 -14.14
C VAL A 214 -4.56 -12.76 -15.50
N LYS A 215 -3.97 -13.35 -16.52
CA LYS A 215 -4.03 -12.87 -17.91
C LYS A 215 -5.45 -12.95 -18.44
N LYS A 216 -5.89 -11.93 -19.18
CA LYS A 216 -7.23 -11.94 -19.80
C LYS A 216 -7.32 -12.97 -20.91
N LYS A 217 -6.28 -13.10 -21.74
CA LYS A 217 -6.10 -14.19 -22.70
C LYS A 217 -5.25 -15.26 -22.05
N LYS A 218 -5.80 -16.43 -21.79
CA LYS A 218 -5.12 -17.59 -21.22
C LYS A 218 -4.19 -18.23 -22.27
N ASP A 219 -3.31 -19.09 -21.78
CA ASP A 219 -2.36 -19.87 -22.58
C ASP A 219 -1.55 -18.99 -23.54
N THR A 220 -1.08 -17.83 -23.03
CA THR A 220 -0.28 -16.89 -23.80
C THR A 220 1.00 -16.53 -23.06
N TYR A 221 2.10 -16.50 -23.79
CA TYR A 221 3.37 -15.98 -23.29
C TYR A 221 3.50 -14.48 -23.60
N TRP A 222 3.89 -13.67 -22.62
CA TRP A 222 4.18 -12.26 -22.83
C TRP A 222 5.67 -12.06 -23.07
N LYS A 223 6.02 -11.57 -24.27
CA LYS A 223 7.43 -11.29 -24.63
C LYS A 223 8.10 -10.27 -23.67
N ARG A 224 7.31 -9.48 -22.98
CA ARG A 224 7.74 -8.47 -21.99
C ARG A 224 6.62 -8.22 -20.94
N LEU A 225 6.98 -7.63 -19.82
CA LEU A 225 6.00 -7.26 -18.81
C LEU A 225 5.27 -5.95 -19.18
N LEU A 226 6.04 -4.97 -19.67
CA LEU A 226 5.55 -3.59 -19.86
C LEU A 226 5.07 -3.35 -21.30
N ASP A 227 4.18 -2.38 -21.44
CA ASP A 227 3.79 -1.81 -22.74
C ASP A 227 5.05 -1.36 -23.53
N GLU A 228 4.99 -1.36 -24.86
CA GLU A 228 6.14 -1.03 -25.71
C GLU A 228 6.67 0.38 -25.52
N LYS A 229 5.79 1.30 -25.15
CA LYS A 229 6.11 2.70 -24.94
C LYS A 229 6.68 2.99 -23.54
N GLU A 230 6.62 2.02 -22.63
CA GLU A 230 7.09 2.17 -21.25
C GLU A 230 8.57 1.84 -21.14
N LYS A 231 9.30 2.68 -20.39
CA LYS A 231 10.69 2.38 -20.03
C LYS A 231 10.73 1.41 -18.87
N ILE A 232 11.59 0.41 -18.98
CA ILE A 232 11.82 -0.55 -17.89
C ILE A 232 12.52 0.18 -16.75
N PRO A 233 11.96 0.18 -15.53
CA PRO A 233 12.65 0.72 -14.36
C PRO A 233 13.98 0.01 -14.14
N THR A 234 15.02 0.75 -13.83
CA THR A 234 16.39 0.24 -13.64
C THR A 234 16.51 -0.77 -12.49
N ASN A 235 15.58 -0.70 -11.55
CA ASN A 235 15.49 -1.59 -10.39
C ASN A 235 14.43 -2.69 -10.53
N MET A 236 13.96 -2.94 -11.75
CA MET A 236 13.10 -4.07 -12.10
C MET A 236 13.95 -5.22 -12.64
N ARG A 237 13.77 -6.43 -12.11
CA ARG A 237 14.51 -7.64 -12.49
C ARG A 237 13.57 -8.79 -12.83
N ILE A 238 14.11 -9.81 -13.47
CA ILE A 238 13.42 -11.10 -13.60
C ILE A 238 13.45 -11.82 -12.24
N TRP A 239 12.36 -12.45 -11.91
CA TRP A 239 12.24 -13.30 -10.73
C TRP A 239 12.65 -14.72 -11.11
N PHE A 240 13.95 -15.02 -10.99
CA PHE A 240 14.54 -16.25 -11.49
C PHE A 240 13.92 -17.51 -10.86
N GLU A 241 13.77 -17.56 -9.56
CA GLU A 241 13.24 -18.72 -8.84
C GLU A 241 11.80 -19.03 -9.27
N MET A 242 11.01 -17.99 -9.54
CA MET A 242 9.64 -18.15 -10.02
C MET A 242 9.63 -18.50 -11.52
N LYS A 243 10.58 -18.00 -12.31
CA LYS A 243 10.75 -18.36 -13.72
C LYS A 243 11.12 -19.82 -13.89
N GLU A 244 12.09 -20.33 -13.11
CA GLU A 244 12.50 -21.75 -13.13
C GLU A 244 11.33 -22.68 -12.83
N LYS A 245 10.49 -22.34 -11.86
CA LYS A 245 9.30 -23.14 -11.51
C LYS A 245 8.36 -23.40 -12.69
N TYR A 246 8.33 -22.51 -13.68
CA TYR A 246 7.45 -22.61 -14.85
C TYR A 246 8.19 -22.78 -16.16
N GLN A 247 9.50 -23.09 -16.11
CA GLN A 247 10.38 -23.17 -17.28
C GLN A 247 9.90 -24.21 -18.31
N ASP A 248 9.46 -25.36 -17.85
CA ASP A 248 9.01 -26.45 -18.75
C ASP A 248 7.77 -26.05 -19.55
N GLN A 249 6.83 -25.33 -18.93
CA GLN A 249 5.63 -24.83 -19.60
C GLN A 249 5.96 -23.77 -20.65
N ILE A 250 6.93 -22.90 -20.35
CA ILE A 250 7.38 -21.85 -21.26
C ILE A 250 8.14 -22.45 -22.43
N ALA A 251 9.06 -23.41 -22.17
CA ALA A 251 9.84 -24.09 -23.22
C ALA A 251 8.93 -24.84 -24.20
N LYS A 252 7.90 -25.51 -23.68
CA LYS A 252 6.93 -26.19 -24.53
C LYS A 252 6.20 -25.22 -25.46
N TYR A 253 5.73 -24.09 -24.93
CA TYR A 253 5.06 -23.05 -25.73
C TYR A 253 6.00 -22.45 -26.80
N GLU A 254 7.26 -22.16 -26.45
CA GLU A 254 8.24 -21.61 -27.38
C GLU A 254 8.57 -22.63 -28.50
N ALA A 255 8.57 -23.93 -28.20
CA ALA A 255 8.74 -24.97 -29.21
C ALA A 255 7.55 -25.02 -30.19
N GLU A 256 6.32 -25.00 -29.68
CA GLU A 256 5.09 -24.97 -30.47
C GLU A 256 5.03 -23.71 -31.36
N GLU A 257 5.36 -22.51 -30.84
CA GLU A 257 5.39 -21.25 -31.61
C GLU A 257 6.44 -21.29 -32.74
N ASN A 258 7.59 -21.94 -32.47
CA ASN A 258 8.65 -22.11 -33.46
C ASN A 258 8.24 -23.10 -34.58
N GLU A 259 7.55 -24.19 -34.26
CA GLU A 259 7.02 -25.13 -35.25
C GLU A 259 5.96 -24.49 -36.14
N GLU A 260 5.00 -23.74 -35.57
CA GLU A 260 4.01 -23.01 -36.34
C GLU A 260 4.66 -21.99 -37.27
N SER A 261 5.63 -21.19 -36.75
CA SER A 261 6.37 -20.21 -37.53
C SER A 261 7.14 -20.84 -38.71
N PHE A 262 7.74 -22.03 -38.50
CA PHE A 262 8.44 -22.75 -39.52
C PHE A 262 7.48 -23.26 -40.60
N GLN A 263 6.32 -23.77 -40.21
CA GLN A 263 5.29 -24.23 -41.14
C GLN A 263 4.73 -23.09 -42.00
N ASP A 264 4.48 -21.92 -41.40
CA ASP A 264 4.04 -20.71 -42.11
C ASP A 264 5.08 -20.25 -43.17
N ILE A 265 6.37 -20.40 -42.88
CA ILE A 265 7.45 -20.10 -43.82
C ILE A 265 7.40 -21.09 -45.00
N LEU A 266 7.26 -22.40 -44.74
CA LEU A 266 7.15 -23.43 -45.75
C LEU A 266 5.94 -23.19 -46.67
N ASP A 267 4.77 -22.91 -46.08
CA ASP A 267 3.55 -22.63 -46.83
C ASP A 267 3.70 -21.38 -47.72
N THR A 268 4.41 -20.38 -47.25
CA THR A 268 4.71 -19.15 -48.00
C THR A 268 5.61 -19.46 -49.21
N ILE A 269 6.65 -20.28 -49.02
CA ILE A 269 7.55 -20.71 -50.08
C ILE A 269 6.77 -21.51 -51.16
N GLU A 270 5.96 -22.48 -50.74
CA GLU A 270 5.14 -23.26 -51.66
C GLU A 270 4.18 -22.36 -52.46
N MET A 271 3.54 -21.39 -51.84
CA MET A 271 2.67 -20.44 -52.52
C MET A 271 3.43 -19.58 -53.56
N GLU A 272 4.64 -19.16 -53.25
CA GLU A 272 5.48 -18.41 -54.18
C GLU A 272 5.92 -19.30 -55.38
N GLU A 273 6.28 -20.55 -55.14
CA GLU A 273 6.65 -21.48 -56.20
C GLU A 273 5.47 -21.76 -57.14
N LYS A 274 4.29 -22.04 -56.58
CA LYS A 274 3.04 -22.19 -57.35
C LYS A 274 2.70 -20.93 -58.19
N LYS A 275 2.96 -19.71 -57.66
CA LYS A 275 2.80 -18.46 -58.44
C LYS A 275 3.82 -18.31 -59.57
N LYS A 276 5.11 -18.73 -59.36
CA LYS A 276 6.13 -18.72 -60.41
C LYS A 276 5.80 -19.71 -61.53
N GLU A 277 5.39 -20.93 -61.19
CA GLU A 277 4.95 -21.93 -62.18
C GLU A 277 3.74 -21.45 -63.04
N ARG A 278 2.72 -20.83 -62.40
CA ARG A 278 1.56 -20.26 -63.15
C ARG A 278 2.01 -19.16 -64.09
N LYS A 279 2.91 -18.28 -63.67
CA LYS A 279 3.47 -17.22 -64.53
C LYS A 279 4.29 -17.82 -65.72
N ASN A 280 5.03 -18.89 -65.49
CA ASN A 280 5.81 -19.56 -66.52
C ASN A 280 4.90 -20.31 -67.54
N LYS A 281 3.86 -20.99 -67.05
CA LYS A 281 2.85 -21.66 -67.92
C LYS A 281 2.08 -20.64 -68.76
N THR A 282 1.83 -19.43 -68.25
CA THR A 282 1.18 -18.35 -69.02
C THR A 282 2.11 -17.73 -70.05
N LYS A 283 3.40 -17.55 -69.74
CA LYS A 283 4.44 -17.06 -70.68
C LYS A 283 4.66 -18.06 -71.84
N SER A 284 4.68 -19.36 -71.54
CA SER A 284 4.84 -20.40 -72.54
C SER A 284 3.65 -20.51 -73.48
N LYS A 285 2.43 -20.37 -72.96
CA LYS A 285 1.19 -20.32 -73.80
C LYS A 285 1.15 -19.06 -74.67
N LYS A 286 1.57 -17.89 -74.19
CA LYS A 286 1.70 -16.69 -75.01
C LYS A 286 2.75 -16.81 -76.11
N LYS A 287 3.90 -17.44 -75.86
CA LYS A 287 4.95 -17.70 -76.86
C LYS A 287 4.47 -18.71 -77.94
N LYS A 288 3.70 -19.74 -77.55
CA LYS A 288 3.09 -20.69 -78.54
C LYS A 288 2.02 -20.03 -79.40
N LYS A 289 1.19 -19.13 -78.85
CA LYS A 289 0.18 -18.37 -79.65
C LYS A 289 0.86 -17.41 -80.64
N LYS A 290 1.94 -16.71 -80.25
CA LYS A 290 2.68 -15.80 -81.13
C LYS A 290 3.43 -16.53 -82.26
N LYS A 291 3.91 -17.77 -82.03
CA LYS A 291 4.49 -18.60 -83.10
C LYS A 291 3.45 -19.15 -84.07
N LYS A 292 2.18 -19.38 -83.65
CA LYS A 292 1.11 -19.82 -84.53
C LYS A 292 0.60 -18.71 -85.42
N SER A 293 0.50 -17.45 -84.90
CA SER A 293 0.07 -16.28 -85.69
C SER A 293 1.06 -15.88 -86.81
N LYS A 294 2.41 -16.01 -86.55
CA LYS A 294 3.42 -15.72 -87.57
C LYS A 294 3.53 -16.80 -88.66
N LYS A 295 2.97 -18.00 -88.52
CA LYS A 295 2.97 -19.08 -89.52
C LYS A 295 1.74 -19.05 -90.40
N SER A 296 0.77 -18.18 -90.15
CA SER A 296 -0.43 -17.98 -90.98
C SER A 296 -0.39 -16.70 -91.83
N GLU A 297 0.68 -15.88 -91.69
CA GLU A 297 0.93 -14.70 -92.53
C GLU A 297 1.92 -14.96 -93.72
N ASP A 298 2.56 -16.16 -93.70
CA ASP A 298 3.51 -16.59 -94.77
C ASP A 298 2.97 -17.70 -95.69
N LEU A 299 1.59 -17.74 -95.98
CA LEU A 299 0.96 -18.62 -96.92
C LEU A 299 0.06 -17.87 -97.87
#